data_c691a0db1c2c9b905af80fb7e90a9a09
#
_entry.id   c691a0db1c2c9b905af80fb7e90a9a09
#
_cell.length_a   1.000
_cell.length_b   1.000
_cell.length_c   1.000
_cell.angle_alpha   90.00
_cell.angle_beta   90.00
_cell.angle_gamma   90.00
#
_symmetry.space_group_name_H-M   'P 1'
#
loop_
_entity.id
_entity.type
_entity.pdbx_description
1 polymer ?
#
loop_
_entity_poly.entity_id
_entity_poly.type
_entity_poly.pdbx_seq_one_letter_code
_entity_poly.pdbx_strand_id
1 'polypeptide(L)'
;DEDSGFLYRCGGGNNGLRIYSLSNPAAPAFVGQWDTRYVHDAQILTYDSGPWAGRQIAFCCSGFNGGSVDTGLDILDVTNKSNIQVLSNLVYPSGRYSHQCWIDEERKYVYLNDELDELDELRQSH
;
A
#
# COMPACT_ATOMS: atom_id res chain seq x y z
N ASP A 1 -1.55 -10.76 -4.62
CA ASP A 1 -0.83 -11.26 -5.79
C ASP A 1 -0.75 -12.79 -5.68
N GLU A 2 -1.61 -13.47 -6.42
CA GLU A 2 -1.81 -14.92 -6.31
C GLU A 2 -0.60 -15.71 -6.80
N ASP A 3 0.11 -15.19 -7.78
CA ASP A 3 1.24 -15.89 -8.42
C ASP A 3 2.49 -15.91 -7.55
N SER A 4 2.60 -14.98 -6.60
CA SER A 4 3.82 -14.84 -5.80
C SER A 4 3.93 -15.82 -4.62
N GLY A 5 2.84 -16.43 -4.19
CA GLY A 5 2.79 -17.29 -3.01
C GLY A 5 2.97 -16.56 -1.69
N PHE A 6 2.64 -15.25 -1.65
CA PHE A 6 2.70 -14.44 -0.44
C PHE A 6 1.35 -13.79 -0.12
N LEU A 7 1.05 -13.74 1.18
CA LEU A 7 -0.05 -12.98 1.75
C LEU A 7 0.48 -11.63 2.25
N TYR A 8 -0.18 -10.56 1.86
CA TYR A 8 0.11 -9.21 2.32
C TYR A 8 -1.05 -8.73 3.20
N ARG A 9 -0.73 -8.39 4.44
CA ARG A 9 -1.70 -7.94 5.41
C ARG A 9 -1.50 -6.46 5.68
N CYS A 10 -2.55 -5.67 5.50
CA CYS A 10 -2.64 -4.26 5.83
C CYS A 10 -3.50 -4.05 7.08
N GLY A 11 -3.45 -2.88 7.65
CA GLY A 11 -4.27 -2.47 8.78
C GLY A 11 -3.91 -3.16 10.11
N GLY A 12 -4.77 -2.92 11.11
CA GLY A 12 -4.59 -3.49 12.45
C GLY A 12 -3.69 -2.67 13.37
N GLY A 13 -3.61 -3.07 14.63
CA GLY A 13 -2.96 -2.29 15.70
C GLY A 13 -1.44 -2.14 15.61
N ASN A 14 -0.78 -2.86 14.71
CA ASN A 14 0.64 -2.73 14.43
C ASN A 14 0.80 -2.35 12.97
N ASN A 15 0.89 -1.15 12.71
CA ASN A 15 1.07 -0.45 11.46
C ASN A 15 1.74 -1.22 10.30
N GLY A 16 1.54 -0.71 9.09
CA GLY A 16 2.30 -1.06 7.93
C GLY A 16 1.81 -2.27 7.16
N LEU A 17 2.68 -2.74 6.30
CA LEU A 17 2.49 -3.91 5.44
C LEU A 17 3.23 -5.11 6.04
N ARG A 18 2.53 -6.19 6.34
CA ARG A 18 3.11 -7.43 6.87
C ARG A 18 3.00 -8.53 5.83
N ILE A 19 4.06 -9.28 5.64
CA ILE A 19 4.20 -10.27 4.58
C ILE A 19 4.38 -11.66 5.17
N TYR A 20 3.61 -12.61 4.66
CA TYR A 20 3.65 -14.00 5.08
C TYR A 20 3.85 -14.91 3.86
N SER A 21 4.72 -15.90 3.99
CA SER A 21 4.84 -16.95 2.99
C SER A 21 3.67 -17.92 3.08
N LEU A 22 3.12 -18.28 1.94
CA LEU A 22 2.07 -19.29 1.77
C LEU A 22 2.63 -20.63 1.23
N SER A 23 3.92 -20.88 1.39
CA SER A 23 4.49 -22.19 1.05
C SER A 23 3.80 -23.35 1.77
N ASN A 24 3.24 -23.08 2.95
CA ASN A 24 2.25 -23.90 3.62
C ASN A 24 1.03 -23.02 3.94
N PRO A 25 -0.03 -23.04 3.09
CA PRO A 25 -1.19 -22.16 3.29
C PRO A 25 -1.97 -22.40 4.59
N ALA A 26 -1.85 -23.62 5.15
CA ALA A 26 -2.48 -23.95 6.44
C ALA A 26 -1.73 -23.35 7.64
N ALA A 27 -0.49 -22.91 7.44
CA ALA A 27 0.35 -22.29 8.46
C ALA A 27 1.23 -21.19 7.83
N PRO A 28 0.66 -20.02 7.51
CA PRO A 28 1.41 -18.90 6.92
C PRO A 28 2.56 -18.45 7.82
N ALA A 29 3.77 -18.37 7.25
CA ALA A 29 4.98 -17.98 7.98
C ALA A 29 5.30 -16.50 7.74
N PHE A 30 5.49 -15.72 8.81
CA PHE A 30 5.94 -14.34 8.73
C PHE A 30 7.34 -14.26 8.10
N VAL A 31 7.50 -13.37 7.09
CA VAL A 31 8.76 -13.24 6.35
C VAL A 31 9.28 -11.79 6.24
N GLY A 32 8.46 -10.80 6.54
CA GLY A 32 8.89 -9.42 6.51
C GLY A 32 7.78 -8.42 6.78
N GLN A 33 8.19 -7.18 7.00
CA GLN A 33 7.27 -6.06 7.19
C GLN A 33 7.89 -4.73 6.78
N TRP A 34 7.04 -3.79 6.42
CA TRP A 34 7.33 -2.37 6.37
C TRP A 34 6.34 -1.67 7.31
N ASP A 35 6.82 -1.01 8.34
CA ASP A 35 6.03 -0.48 9.45
C ASP A 35 6.27 1.02 9.73
N THR A 36 6.87 1.72 8.78
CA THR A 36 7.17 3.14 8.89
C THR A 36 5.89 3.97 9.02
N ARG A 37 4.81 3.55 8.34
CA ARG A 37 3.50 4.21 8.41
C ARG A 37 2.38 3.18 8.48
N TYR A 38 1.21 3.63 8.94
CA TYR A 38 -0.01 2.84 8.81
C TYR A 38 -0.34 2.63 7.33
N VAL A 39 -0.67 1.42 6.96
CA VAL A 39 -1.16 1.04 5.62
C VAL A 39 -2.56 0.49 5.77
N HIS A 40 -3.54 1.14 5.14
CA HIS A 40 -4.93 0.68 5.18
C HIS A 40 -5.19 -0.41 4.17
N ASP A 41 -4.78 -0.19 2.94
CA ASP A 41 -4.91 -1.12 1.82
C ASP A 41 -3.67 -1.10 0.94
N ALA A 42 -3.46 -2.15 0.15
CA ALA A 42 -2.35 -2.21 -0.78
C ALA A 42 -2.68 -3.11 -1.97
N GLN A 43 -2.31 -2.66 -3.16
CA GLN A 43 -2.24 -3.50 -4.34
C GLN A 43 -0.80 -3.92 -4.59
N ILE A 44 -0.57 -5.22 -4.79
CA ILE A 44 0.75 -5.76 -5.06
C ILE A 44 0.78 -6.33 -6.48
N LEU A 45 1.79 -5.95 -7.26
CA LEU A 45 1.99 -6.42 -8.61
C LEU A 45 3.37 -7.03 -8.78
N THR A 46 3.43 -8.19 -9.41
CA THR A 46 4.66 -8.75 -9.94
C THR A 46 4.81 -8.33 -11.40
N TYR A 47 5.95 -7.73 -11.72
CA TYR A 47 6.28 -7.28 -13.08
C TYR A 47 7.04 -8.37 -13.80
N ASP A 48 6.51 -8.82 -14.92
CA ASP A 48 7.09 -9.84 -15.81
C ASP A 48 7.90 -9.26 -16.97
N SER A 49 7.76 -7.95 -17.21
CA SER A 49 8.36 -7.25 -18.36
C SER A 49 8.66 -5.80 -18.02
N GLY A 50 9.34 -5.10 -18.95
CA GLY A 50 9.70 -3.70 -18.82
C GLY A 50 10.84 -3.45 -17.82
N PRO A 51 11.06 -2.19 -17.41
CA PRO A 51 12.17 -1.82 -16.54
C PRO A 51 12.09 -2.40 -15.12
N TRP A 52 10.92 -2.90 -14.73
CA TRP A 52 10.67 -3.50 -13.42
C TRP A 52 10.57 -5.03 -13.46
N ALA A 53 10.92 -5.66 -14.59
CA ALA A 53 10.83 -7.10 -14.75
C ALA A 53 11.52 -7.87 -13.62
N GLY A 54 10.83 -8.86 -13.07
CA GLY A 54 11.29 -9.67 -11.94
C GLY A 54 11.10 -9.01 -10.56
N ARG A 55 10.53 -7.80 -10.51
CA ARG A 55 10.25 -7.11 -9.24
C ARG A 55 8.80 -7.26 -8.83
N GLN A 56 8.61 -7.25 -7.51
CA GLN A 56 7.30 -7.19 -6.90
C GLN A 56 7.15 -5.83 -6.20
N ILE A 57 6.15 -5.07 -6.63
CA ILE A 57 5.91 -3.70 -6.18
C ILE A 57 4.59 -3.63 -5.43
N ALA A 58 4.62 -3.04 -4.24
CA ALA A 58 3.43 -2.76 -3.45
C ALA A 58 3.10 -1.27 -3.53
N PHE A 59 1.83 -0.98 -3.84
CA PHE A 59 1.24 0.35 -3.82
C PHE A 59 0.37 0.44 -2.57
N CYS A 60 0.86 1.15 -1.57
CA CYS A 60 0.29 1.17 -0.22
C CYS A 60 -0.47 2.46 0.04
N CYS A 61 -1.75 2.35 0.35
CA CYS A 61 -2.57 3.45 0.84
C CYS A 61 -2.18 3.72 2.29
N SER A 62 -1.39 4.77 2.50
CA SER A 62 -0.68 4.99 3.74
C SER A 62 -1.10 6.26 4.45
N GLY A 63 -1.07 6.20 5.78
CA GLY A 63 -1.36 7.32 6.65
C GLY A 63 -2.83 7.46 6.99
N PHE A 64 -3.08 7.64 8.25
CA PHE A 64 -4.37 8.02 8.82
C PHE A 64 -4.12 8.74 10.13
N ASN A 65 -4.55 9.98 10.21
CA ASN A 65 -4.55 10.70 11.48
C ASN A 65 -5.44 11.93 11.48
N GLY A 66 -6.57 11.84 10.83
CA GLY A 66 -7.57 12.90 10.86
C GLY A 66 -7.08 14.20 10.21
N GLY A 67 -6.26 14.11 9.18
CA GLY A 67 -5.77 15.26 8.42
C GLY A 67 -4.29 15.56 8.59
N SER A 68 -3.49 14.55 8.84
CA SER A 68 -2.05 14.70 8.86
C SER A 68 -1.47 14.89 7.45
N VAL A 69 -0.36 15.59 7.44
CA VAL A 69 0.45 15.85 6.25
C VAL A 69 1.09 14.61 5.62
N ASP A 70 0.97 13.46 6.29
CA ASP A 70 1.65 12.22 5.89
C ASP A 70 0.72 11.21 5.21
N THR A 71 -0.53 11.56 4.96
CA THR A 71 -1.48 10.71 4.23
C THR A 71 -1.18 10.70 2.74
N GLY A 72 -1.07 9.51 2.16
CA GLY A 72 -0.72 9.41 0.76
C GLY A 72 -0.55 7.98 0.25
N LEU A 73 0.30 7.84 -0.76
CA LEU A 73 0.66 6.57 -1.38
C LEU A 73 2.15 6.31 -1.20
N ASP A 74 2.50 5.19 -0.61
CA ASP A 74 3.86 4.69 -0.61
C ASP A 74 4.01 3.59 -1.66
N ILE A 75 5.03 3.69 -2.49
CA ILE A 75 5.39 2.68 -3.47
C ILE A 75 6.64 1.97 -2.98
N LEU A 76 6.53 0.66 -2.76
CA LEU A 76 7.57 -0.15 -2.14
C LEU A 76 8.03 -1.25 -3.09
N ASP A 77 9.32 -1.46 -3.19
CA ASP A 77 9.88 -2.69 -3.74
C ASP A 77 9.90 -3.75 -2.64
N VAL A 78 9.04 -4.73 -2.77
CA VAL A 78 8.89 -5.85 -1.84
C VAL A 78 9.45 -7.16 -2.41
N THR A 79 10.27 -7.10 -3.43
CA THR A 79 10.93 -8.27 -4.04
C THR A 79 11.71 -9.04 -2.99
N ASN A 80 12.53 -8.36 -2.21
CA ASN A 80 13.17 -8.94 -1.02
C ASN A 80 12.35 -8.61 0.22
N LYS A 81 11.61 -9.61 0.74
CA LYS A 81 10.69 -9.46 1.88
C LYS A 81 11.37 -9.03 3.18
N SER A 82 12.65 -9.35 3.34
CA SER A 82 13.45 -8.96 4.52
C SER A 82 14.21 -7.64 4.35
N ASN A 83 14.17 -7.03 3.15
CA ASN A 83 14.81 -5.75 2.87
C ASN A 83 13.97 -4.92 1.90
N ILE A 84 12.85 -4.45 2.38
CA ILE A 84 11.88 -3.65 1.62
C ILE A 84 12.45 -2.26 1.37
N GLN A 85 12.36 -1.78 0.11
CA GLN A 85 12.85 -0.48 -0.29
C GLN A 85 11.69 0.46 -0.60
N VAL A 86 11.73 1.68 -0.08
CA VAL A 86 10.80 2.74 -0.48
C VAL A 86 11.25 3.31 -1.81
N LEU A 87 10.43 3.18 -2.84
CA LEU A 87 10.71 3.73 -4.17
C LEU A 87 10.17 5.15 -4.32
N SER A 88 9.01 5.41 -3.75
CA SER A 88 8.37 6.72 -3.79
C SER A 88 7.42 6.89 -2.63
N ASN A 89 7.23 8.14 -2.24
CA ASN A 89 6.22 8.59 -1.32
C ASN A 89 5.49 9.78 -1.95
N LEU A 90 4.19 9.64 -2.16
CA LEU A 90 3.32 10.69 -2.65
C LEU A 90 2.38 11.14 -1.54
N VAL A 91 2.53 12.37 -1.11
CA VAL A 91 1.59 13.04 -0.20
C VAL A 91 0.76 14.02 -1.04
N TYR A 92 -0.55 14.05 -0.84
CA TYR A 92 -1.45 14.95 -1.55
C TYR A 92 -2.08 15.98 -0.61
N PRO A 93 -2.45 17.16 -1.13
CA PRO A 93 -3.07 18.20 -0.32
C PRO A 93 -4.38 17.72 0.30
N SER A 94 -4.62 18.12 1.55
CA SER A 94 -5.83 17.78 2.29
C SER A 94 -6.09 16.27 2.51
N GLY A 95 -5.07 15.44 2.33
CA GLY A 95 -5.19 14.00 2.60
C GLY A 95 -5.62 13.72 4.03
N ARG A 96 -6.64 12.89 4.20
CA ARG A 96 -7.24 12.53 5.49
C ARG A 96 -7.08 11.06 5.81
N TYR A 97 -7.47 10.22 4.85
CA TYR A 97 -7.42 8.78 5.00
C TYR A 97 -7.25 8.13 3.63
N SER A 98 -6.01 7.88 3.25
CA SER A 98 -5.68 7.13 2.04
C SER A 98 -6.27 5.73 2.17
N HIS A 99 -7.34 5.46 1.43
CA HIS A 99 -8.22 4.34 1.69
C HIS A 99 -7.95 3.14 0.80
N GLN A 100 -8.04 3.32 -0.50
CA GLN A 100 -7.77 2.26 -1.46
C GLN A 100 -7.11 2.81 -2.73
N CYS A 101 -6.43 1.92 -3.45
CA CYS A 101 -5.88 2.25 -4.75
C CYS A 101 -6.04 1.08 -5.73
N TRP A 102 -6.05 1.42 -7.00
CA TRP A 102 -6.07 0.46 -8.08
C TRP A 102 -5.19 0.91 -9.24
N ILE A 103 -4.45 -0.02 -9.82
CA ILE A 103 -3.60 0.25 -10.97
C ILE A 103 -4.31 -0.25 -12.21
N ASP A 104 -4.31 0.56 -13.27
CA ASP A 104 -4.90 0.18 -14.53
C ASP A 104 -4.20 -1.04 -15.17
N GLU A 105 -4.88 -1.69 -16.11
CA GLU A 105 -4.37 -2.91 -16.77
C GLU A 105 -3.06 -2.66 -17.53
N GLU A 106 -2.86 -1.44 -18.04
CA GLU A 106 -1.62 -1.05 -18.73
C GLU A 106 -0.49 -0.67 -17.76
N ARG A 107 -0.76 -0.64 -16.44
CA ARG A 107 0.18 -0.30 -15.36
C ARG A 107 0.82 1.08 -15.50
N LYS A 108 0.04 2.03 -16.02
CA LYS A 108 0.47 3.42 -16.26
C LYS A 108 -0.06 4.39 -15.21
N TYR A 109 -1.24 4.12 -14.68
CA TYR A 109 -1.94 5.01 -13.76
C TYR A 109 -2.35 4.27 -12.50
N VAL A 110 -2.23 4.97 -11.38
CA VAL A 110 -2.77 4.54 -10.09
C VAL A 110 -3.97 5.43 -9.77
N TYR A 111 -5.12 4.82 -9.56
CA TYR A 111 -6.30 5.50 -9.02
C TYR A 111 -6.27 5.35 -7.51
N LEU A 112 -6.27 6.46 -6.81
CA LEU A 112 -6.24 6.54 -5.36
C LEU A 112 -7.48 7.30 -4.90
N ASN A 113 -8.13 6.82 -3.83
CA ASN A 113 -9.17 7.59 -3.17
C ASN A 113 -8.91 7.75 -1.67
N ASP A 114 -9.32 8.89 -1.16
CA ASP A 114 -9.38 9.20 0.26
C ASP A 114 -10.81 8.99 0.75
N GLU A 115 -10.98 8.44 1.94
CA GLU A 115 -12.32 8.16 2.49
C GLU A 115 -12.95 9.39 3.17
N LEU A 116 -12.14 10.33 3.62
CA LEU A 116 -12.57 11.38 4.55
C LEU A 116 -12.35 12.81 4.06
N ASP A 117 -11.75 13.04 2.91
CA ASP A 117 -11.42 14.37 2.40
C ASP A 117 -12.69 15.23 2.13
N GLU A 118 -13.76 14.62 1.62
CA GLU A 118 -15.02 15.28 1.31
C GLU A 118 -15.85 15.68 2.55
N LEU A 119 -15.59 15.06 3.70
CA LEU A 119 -16.34 15.35 4.92
C LEU A 119 -16.15 16.79 5.43
N ASP A 120 -15.02 17.41 5.12
CA ASP A 120 -14.75 18.79 5.53
C ASP A 120 -15.45 19.82 4.64
N GLU A 121 -15.64 19.54 3.36
CA GLU A 121 -16.38 20.41 2.46
C GLU A 121 -17.85 20.51 2.88
N LEU A 122 -18.43 19.41 3.33
CA LEU A 122 -19.81 19.39 3.84
C LEU A 122 -19.97 20.14 5.17
N ARG A 123 -18.91 20.25 6.00
CA ARG A 123 -18.94 20.99 7.27
C ARG A 123 -18.72 22.49 7.11
N GLN A 124 -18.10 22.94 6.03
CA GLN A 124 -17.87 24.37 5.76
C GLN A 124 -19.04 25.05 5.04
N SER A 125 -20.02 24.28 4.56
CA SER A 125 -21.20 24.78 3.84
C SER A 125 -22.45 25.00 4.72
N HIS A 126 -22.30 24.98 6.07
CA HIS A 126 -23.40 25.23 7.03
C HIS A 126 -23.09 26.34 8.02
#